data_3cce2eca3f46332f536c43f147c6dd7d
#
_entry.id   3cce2eca3f46332f536c43f147c6dd7d
#
_cell.length_a   1.000
_cell.length_b   1.000
_cell.length_c   1.000
_cell.angle_alpha   90.00
_cell.angle_beta   90.00
_cell.angle_gamma   90.00
#
_symmetry.space_group_name_H-M   'P 1'
#
loop_
_entity.id
_entity.type
_entity.pdbx_description
1 polymer ?
#
loop_
_entity_poly.entity_id
_entity_poly.type
_entity_poly.pdbx_seq_one_letter_code
_entity_poly.pdbx_strand_id
1 'polypeptide(L)'
;LPPLTIVTLRVGIAAVTLWVILLASGYEVPKTFKLWRTFFVVGLFNNVIPFGLIVWGQTHIGAGLASIINATTPLFTVLIAGVFLADEHMTRQKIIGVLVGLFGVTVLIGADSLANLGRDMSLETLAQLAIIGAAMAYGSASVFSRRFKALGISPFSTAVGQVTTATVILIPLTFMVERPDQLANPSLNVWLAILALAIFSTALAYILFFRILSSSGA
;
A
#
# COMPACT_ATOMS: atom_id res chain seq x y z
N LEU A 1 -12.73 13.38 8.40
CA LEU A 1 -13.20 12.01 8.17
C LEU A 1 -12.30 11.02 8.90
N PRO A 2 -12.83 9.93 9.43
CA PRO A 2 -12.05 8.84 10.02
C PRO A 2 -11.11 8.15 9.01
N PRO A 3 -10.03 7.52 9.50
CA PRO A 3 -8.98 6.95 8.66
C PRO A 3 -9.44 5.95 7.60
N LEU A 4 -10.24 4.95 7.98
CA LEU A 4 -10.71 3.93 7.04
C LEU A 4 -11.69 4.48 6.00
N THR A 5 -12.51 5.47 6.39
CA THR A 5 -13.41 6.17 5.47
C THR A 5 -12.61 6.89 4.37
N ILE A 6 -11.53 7.58 4.74
CA ILE A 6 -10.63 8.24 3.76
C ILE A 6 -10.02 7.21 2.82
N VAL A 7 -9.51 6.11 3.36
CA VAL A 7 -8.89 5.04 2.56
C VAL A 7 -9.90 4.41 1.62
N THR A 8 -11.11 4.09 2.10
CA THR A 8 -12.17 3.47 1.31
C THR A 8 -12.62 4.36 0.15
N LEU A 9 -12.87 5.64 0.42
CA LEU A 9 -13.21 6.61 -0.61
C LEU A 9 -12.10 6.77 -1.64
N ARG A 10 -10.85 6.93 -1.19
CA ARG A 10 -9.67 7.05 -2.05
C ARG A 10 -9.52 5.85 -2.99
N VAL A 11 -9.56 4.63 -2.45
CA VAL A 11 -9.35 3.40 -3.22
C VAL A 11 -10.56 3.11 -4.12
N GLY A 12 -11.78 3.34 -3.63
CA GLY A 12 -13.01 3.13 -4.40
C GLY A 12 -13.12 4.08 -5.60
N ILE A 13 -12.85 5.36 -5.42
CA ILE A 13 -12.84 6.33 -6.52
C ILE A 13 -11.72 6.00 -7.53
N ALA A 14 -10.54 5.61 -7.05
CA ALA A 14 -9.45 5.17 -7.92
C ALA A 14 -9.83 3.91 -8.70
N ALA A 15 -10.54 2.96 -8.08
CA ALA A 15 -11.04 1.77 -8.76
C ALA A 15 -11.98 2.13 -9.91
N VAL A 16 -12.98 2.99 -9.66
CA VAL A 16 -13.91 3.47 -10.71
C VAL A 16 -13.14 4.16 -11.83
N THR A 17 -12.23 5.05 -11.50
CA THR A 17 -11.40 5.76 -12.48
C THR A 17 -10.60 4.80 -13.37
N LEU A 18 -9.94 3.81 -12.75
CA LEU A 18 -9.14 2.83 -13.48
C LEU A 18 -10.01 1.87 -14.31
N TRP A 19 -11.21 1.52 -13.84
CA TRP A 19 -12.18 0.75 -14.64
C TRP A 19 -12.64 1.49 -15.89
N VAL A 20 -12.96 2.78 -15.76
CA VAL A 20 -13.34 3.63 -16.91
C VAL A 20 -12.21 3.64 -17.94
N ILE A 21 -10.97 3.82 -17.49
CA ILE A 21 -9.80 3.84 -18.39
C ILE A 21 -9.56 2.45 -19.01
N LEU A 22 -9.71 1.36 -18.24
CA LEU A 22 -9.54 0.00 -18.74
C LEU A 22 -10.51 -0.31 -19.87
N LEU A 23 -11.78 0.02 -19.67
CA LEU A 23 -12.83 -0.20 -20.66
C LEU A 23 -12.65 0.68 -21.92
N ALA A 24 -12.28 1.95 -21.72
CA ALA A 24 -12.04 2.90 -22.81
C ALA A 24 -10.78 2.55 -23.64
N SER A 25 -9.78 1.93 -23.02
CA SER A 25 -8.50 1.59 -23.68
C SER A 25 -8.45 0.18 -24.29
N GLY A 26 -9.55 -0.60 -24.18
CA GLY A 26 -9.66 -1.95 -24.76
C GLY A 26 -8.77 -3.01 -24.09
N TYR A 27 -8.28 -2.76 -22.87
CA TYR A 27 -7.56 -3.77 -22.12
C TYR A 27 -8.46 -4.93 -21.72
N GLU A 28 -7.89 -6.14 -21.67
CA GLU A 28 -8.65 -7.32 -21.27
C GLU A 28 -9.10 -7.26 -19.81
N VAL A 29 -10.40 -7.51 -19.62
CA VAL A 29 -10.99 -7.64 -18.29
C VAL A 29 -10.61 -8.99 -17.70
N PRO A 30 -10.07 -9.05 -16.48
CA PRO A 30 -9.76 -10.31 -15.81
C PRO A 30 -11.03 -11.14 -15.56
N LYS A 31 -11.14 -12.33 -16.17
CA LYS A 31 -12.37 -13.15 -16.10
C LYS A 31 -12.27 -14.36 -15.19
N THR A 32 -11.05 -14.79 -14.82
CA THR A 32 -10.86 -16.06 -14.13
C THR A 32 -10.91 -15.90 -12.60
N PHE A 33 -11.68 -16.70 -11.90
CA PHE A 33 -11.78 -16.69 -10.44
C PHE A 33 -10.41 -16.88 -9.75
N LYS A 34 -9.55 -17.75 -10.30
CA LYS A 34 -8.18 -17.95 -9.79
C LYS A 34 -7.38 -16.64 -9.78
N LEU A 35 -7.57 -15.80 -10.79
CA LEU A 35 -6.90 -14.50 -10.89
C LEU A 35 -7.44 -13.51 -9.85
N TRP A 36 -8.75 -13.50 -9.62
CA TRP A 36 -9.36 -12.64 -8.59
C TRP A 36 -8.90 -12.99 -7.18
N ARG A 37 -8.67 -14.27 -6.87
CA ARG A 37 -8.02 -14.66 -5.61
C ARG A 37 -6.61 -14.08 -5.46
N THR A 38 -5.86 -14.02 -6.57
CA THR A 38 -4.51 -13.42 -6.55
C THR A 38 -4.60 -11.89 -6.38
N PHE A 39 -5.53 -11.23 -7.04
CA PHE A 39 -5.79 -9.80 -6.83
C PHE A 39 -6.23 -9.50 -5.41
N PHE A 40 -7.03 -10.37 -4.79
CA PHE A 40 -7.44 -10.23 -3.41
C PHE A 40 -6.24 -10.18 -2.46
N VAL A 41 -5.29 -11.10 -2.61
CA VAL A 41 -4.06 -11.12 -1.80
C VAL A 41 -3.26 -9.84 -2.02
N VAL A 42 -3.05 -9.44 -3.28
CA VAL A 42 -2.29 -8.20 -3.56
C VAL A 42 -3.07 -6.98 -3.10
N GLY A 43 -4.37 -6.91 -3.30
CA GLY A 43 -5.22 -5.83 -2.81
C GLY A 43 -5.14 -5.67 -1.30
N LEU A 44 -5.11 -6.77 -0.55
CA LEU A 44 -4.94 -6.78 0.89
C LEU A 44 -3.57 -6.22 1.31
N PHE A 45 -2.48 -6.75 0.76
CA PHE A 45 -1.12 -6.39 1.16
C PHE A 45 -0.59 -5.10 0.52
N ASN A 46 -1.15 -4.65 -0.59
CA ASN A 46 -0.71 -3.44 -1.31
C ASN A 46 -1.64 -2.23 -1.10
N ASN A 47 -2.85 -2.42 -0.58
CA ASN A 47 -3.79 -1.32 -0.40
C ASN A 47 -4.45 -1.33 1.00
N VAL A 48 -5.13 -2.42 1.39
CA VAL A 48 -5.94 -2.42 2.62
C VAL A 48 -5.06 -2.25 3.85
N ILE A 49 -4.10 -3.16 4.05
CA ILE A 49 -3.22 -3.15 5.22
C ILE A 49 -2.35 -1.87 5.25
N PRO A 50 -1.55 -1.56 4.20
CA PRO A 50 -0.65 -0.43 4.32
C PRO A 50 -1.37 0.91 4.39
N PHE A 51 -2.42 1.14 3.61
CA PHE A 51 -3.15 2.40 3.68
C PHE A 51 -3.84 2.58 5.02
N GLY A 52 -4.46 1.52 5.57
CA GLY A 52 -5.06 1.57 6.90
C GLY A 52 -4.04 1.90 7.97
N LEU A 53 -2.89 1.22 7.98
CA LEU A 53 -1.82 1.44 8.95
C LEU A 53 -1.18 2.82 8.81
N ILE A 54 -0.94 3.31 7.58
CA ILE A 54 -0.36 4.63 7.35
C ILE A 54 -1.32 5.73 7.79
N VAL A 55 -2.60 5.67 7.37
CA VAL A 55 -3.56 6.73 7.71
C VAL A 55 -3.85 6.73 9.21
N TRP A 56 -3.95 5.55 9.85
CA TRP A 56 -4.03 5.47 11.30
C TRP A 56 -2.76 6.01 11.97
N GLY A 57 -1.59 5.63 11.51
CA GLY A 57 -0.33 6.13 12.05
C GLY A 57 -0.21 7.66 11.97
N GLN A 58 -0.67 8.25 10.87
CA GLN A 58 -0.66 9.70 10.65
C GLN A 58 -1.63 10.47 11.56
N THR A 59 -2.52 9.81 12.27
CA THR A 59 -3.32 10.46 13.32
C THR A 59 -2.52 10.68 14.63
N HIS A 60 -1.35 10.03 14.76
CA HIS A 60 -0.51 10.08 15.96
C HIS A 60 0.89 10.66 15.71
N ILE A 61 1.38 10.60 14.46
CA ILE A 61 2.68 11.18 14.08
C ILE A 61 2.54 12.06 12.82
N GLY A 62 3.45 13.01 12.66
CA GLY A 62 3.45 13.89 11.50
C GLY A 62 3.67 13.15 10.18
N ALA A 63 3.03 13.63 9.11
CA ALA A 63 3.10 13.03 7.77
C ALA A 63 4.54 12.93 7.23
N GLY A 64 5.42 13.87 7.59
CA GLY A 64 6.84 13.83 7.22
C GLY A 64 7.54 12.60 7.80
N LEU A 65 7.40 12.37 9.11
CA LEU A 65 7.97 11.20 9.79
C LEU A 65 7.39 9.89 9.22
N ALA A 66 6.07 9.85 9.02
CA ALA A 66 5.39 8.71 8.40
C ALA A 66 5.97 8.39 7.01
N SER A 67 6.23 9.42 6.19
CA SER A 67 6.81 9.26 4.85
C SER A 67 8.24 8.72 4.89
N ILE A 68 9.06 9.18 5.83
CA ILE A 68 10.44 8.70 6.01
C ILE A 68 10.43 7.21 6.41
N ILE A 69 9.57 6.83 7.37
CA ILE A 69 9.44 5.43 7.78
C ILE A 69 8.94 4.58 6.62
N ASN A 70 7.93 5.03 5.87
CA ASN A 70 7.41 4.30 4.72
C ASN A 70 8.44 4.14 3.59
N ALA A 71 9.41 5.05 3.46
CA ALA A 71 10.52 4.94 2.52
C ALA A 71 11.45 3.74 2.81
N THR A 72 11.27 3.02 3.91
CA THR A 72 11.94 1.75 4.19
C THR A 72 11.36 0.56 3.39
N THR A 73 10.27 0.75 2.65
CA THR A 73 9.66 -0.29 1.80
C THR A 73 10.68 -1.05 0.93
N PRO A 74 11.65 -0.43 0.24
CA PRO A 74 12.65 -1.16 -0.54
C PRO A 74 13.51 -2.10 0.30
N LEU A 75 13.80 -1.77 1.56
CA LEU A 75 14.56 -2.66 2.46
C LEU A 75 13.81 -3.96 2.71
N PHE A 76 12.53 -3.86 3.06
CA PHE A 76 11.68 -5.03 3.26
C PHE A 76 11.45 -5.80 1.97
N THR A 77 11.34 -5.11 0.82
CA THR A 77 11.23 -5.77 -0.49
C THR A 77 12.46 -6.64 -0.76
N VAL A 78 13.67 -6.13 -0.53
CA VAL A 78 14.93 -6.88 -0.71
C VAL A 78 15.01 -8.06 0.24
N LEU A 79 14.67 -7.86 1.53
CA LEU A 79 14.67 -8.95 2.52
C LEU A 79 13.69 -10.07 2.16
N ILE A 80 12.45 -9.71 1.83
CA ILE A 80 11.40 -10.67 1.50
C ILE A 80 11.73 -11.38 0.17
N ALA A 81 12.23 -10.64 -0.83
CA ALA A 81 12.66 -11.22 -2.10
C ALA A 81 13.79 -12.23 -1.90
N GLY A 82 14.80 -11.89 -1.09
CA GLY A 82 15.94 -12.80 -0.81
C GLY A 82 15.56 -14.07 -0.06
N VAL A 83 14.44 -14.06 0.69
CA VAL A 83 13.93 -15.26 1.39
C VAL A 83 13.01 -16.10 0.51
N PHE A 84 12.13 -15.45 -0.27
CA PHE A 84 11.03 -16.15 -0.97
C PHE A 84 11.27 -16.37 -2.47
N LEU A 85 12.25 -15.73 -3.07
CA LEU A 85 12.56 -15.84 -4.49
C LEU A 85 13.92 -16.54 -4.70
N ALA A 86 13.91 -17.68 -5.37
CA ALA A 86 15.12 -18.46 -5.64
C ALA A 86 16.09 -17.78 -6.60
N ASP A 87 15.60 -16.83 -7.43
CA ASP A 87 16.38 -16.05 -8.38
C ASP A 87 16.98 -14.76 -7.78
N GLU A 88 16.61 -14.40 -6.54
CA GLU A 88 17.07 -13.19 -5.85
C GLU A 88 18.06 -13.51 -4.73
N HIS A 89 19.34 -13.61 -5.10
CA HIS A 89 20.37 -13.87 -4.09
C HIS A 89 20.68 -12.64 -3.24
N MET A 90 20.84 -12.85 -1.94
CA MET A 90 21.31 -11.84 -0.99
C MET A 90 22.81 -11.63 -1.16
N THR A 91 23.18 -10.64 -1.96
CA THR A 91 24.61 -10.24 -2.12
C THR A 91 25.10 -9.51 -0.87
N ARG A 92 26.43 -9.49 -0.65
CA ARG A 92 27.03 -8.73 0.47
C ARG A 92 26.62 -7.26 0.47
N GLN A 93 26.53 -6.63 -0.71
CA GLN A 93 26.09 -5.24 -0.85
C GLN A 93 24.62 -5.04 -0.41
N LYS A 94 23.71 -5.96 -0.80
CA LYS A 94 22.32 -5.95 -0.35
C LYS A 94 22.22 -6.09 1.18
N ILE A 95 23.00 -7.01 1.78
CA ILE A 95 23.04 -7.21 3.23
C ILE A 95 23.49 -5.94 3.96
N ILE A 96 24.61 -5.35 3.52
CA ILE A 96 25.13 -4.11 4.11
C ILE A 96 24.09 -2.98 3.99
N GLY A 97 23.48 -2.81 2.82
CA GLY A 97 22.44 -1.80 2.61
C GLY A 97 21.23 -1.99 3.53
N VAL A 98 20.78 -3.22 3.72
CA VAL A 98 19.70 -3.56 4.64
C VAL A 98 20.09 -3.25 6.09
N LEU A 99 21.29 -3.64 6.54
CA LEU A 99 21.76 -3.37 7.90
C LEU A 99 21.86 -1.87 8.19
N VAL A 100 22.43 -1.10 7.25
CA VAL A 100 22.52 0.36 7.37
C VAL A 100 21.13 0.99 7.40
N GLY A 101 20.20 0.52 6.56
CA GLY A 101 18.82 1.00 6.54
C GLY A 101 18.08 0.69 7.84
N LEU A 102 18.19 -0.53 8.37
CA LEU A 102 17.60 -0.91 9.66
C LEU A 102 18.19 -0.11 10.81
N PHE A 103 19.51 0.13 10.81
CA PHE A 103 20.15 1.00 11.78
C PHE A 103 19.57 2.42 11.71
N GLY A 104 19.40 2.98 10.50
CA GLY A 104 18.76 4.28 10.32
C GLY A 104 17.34 4.34 10.89
N VAL A 105 16.54 3.29 10.69
CA VAL A 105 15.20 3.17 11.29
C VAL A 105 15.26 3.12 12.81
N THR A 106 16.22 2.36 13.37
CA THR A 106 16.44 2.26 14.83
C THR A 106 16.76 3.62 15.42
N VAL A 107 17.64 4.38 14.77
CA VAL A 107 18.00 5.75 15.20
C VAL A 107 16.80 6.69 15.12
N LEU A 108 15.99 6.56 14.05
CA LEU A 108 14.80 7.40 13.83
C LEU A 108 13.72 7.19 14.91
N ILE A 109 13.47 5.92 15.29
CA ILE A 109 12.50 5.56 16.34
C ILE A 109 12.99 5.99 17.72
N GLY A 110 14.30 5.97 17.93
CA GLY A 110 14.96 6.26 19.20
C GLY A 110 15.12 5.04 20.10
N ALA A 111 16.27 4.99 20.76
CA ALA A 111 16.66 3.87 21.62
C ALA A 111 15.71 3.68 22.81
N ASP A 112 15.23 4.78 23.39
CA ASP A 112 14.30 4.74 24.54
C ASP A 112 12.94 4.12 24.15
N SER A 113 12.42 4.47 22.98
CA SER A 113 11.17 3.89 22.45
C SER A 113 11.32 2.39 22.20
N LEU A 114 12.48 1.96 21.70
CA LEU A 114 12.76 0.54 21.45
C LEU A 114 12.99 -0.24 22.75
N ALA A 115 13.67 0.35 23.75
CA ALA A 115 13.89 -0.27 25.05
C ALA A 115 12.59 -0.50 25.82
N ASN A 116 11.58 0.33 25.59
CA ASN A 116 10.25 0.23 26.22
C ASN A 116 9.25 -0.62 25.41
N LEU A 117 9.68 -1.26 24.32
CA LEU A 117 8.84 -2.19 23.57
C LEU A 117 8.32 -3.31 24.49
N GLY A 118 7.00 -3.37 24.66
CA GLY A 118 6.35 -4.41 25.47
C GLY A 118 6.10 -4.03 26.95
N ARG A 119 6.51 -2.85 27.42
CA ARG A 119 6.18 -2.35 28.77
C ARG A 119 5.14 -1.22 28.75
N ASP A 120 5.57 -0.03 28.33
CA ASP A 120 4.69 1.14 28.18
C ASP A 120 4.95 1.79 26.82
N MET A 121 4.37 1.21 25.75
CA MET A 121 4.52 1.78 24.42
C MET A 121 3.63 3.02 24.27
N SER A 122 4.28 4.14 23.92
CA SER A 122 3.52 5.33 23.55
C SER A 122 2.73 5.10 22.25
N LEU A 123 1.64 5.83 22.06
CA LEU A 123 0.88 5.79 20.79
C LEU A 123 1.73 6.19 19.59
N GLU A 124 2.71 7.07 19.79
CA GLU A 124 3.66 7.45 18.75
C GLU A 124 4.54 6.28 18.31
N THR A 125 5.06 5.51 19.27
CA THR A 125 5.86 4.30 18.96
C THR A 125 5.01 3.26 18.24
N LEU A 126 3.76 3.03 18.67
CA LEU A 126 2.83 2.14 17.98
C LEU A 126 2.54 2.61 16.54
N ALA A 127 2.38 3.92 16.33
CA ALA A 127 2.15 4.49 15.01
C ALA A 127 3.37 4.30 14.08
N GLN A 128 4.58 4.48 14.61
CA GLN A 128 5.82 4.22 13.86
C GLN A 128 5.94 2.74 13.46
N LEU A 129 5.67 1.82 14.40
CA LEU A 129 5.65 0.38 14.13
C LEU A 129 4.56 -0.02 13.12
N ALA A 130 3.39 0.60 13.18
CA ALA A 130 2.33 0.39 12.21
C ALA A 130 2.78 0.76 10.79
N ILE A 131 3.49 1.88 10.62
CA ILE A 131 4.00 2.30 9.31
C ILE A 131 5.13 1.37 8.83
N ILE A 132 5.97 0.83 9.74
CA ILE A 132 6.91 -0.24 9.39
C ILE A 132 6.16 -1.48 8.89
N GLY A 133 5.08 -1.88 9.58
CA GLY A 133 4.20 -2.95 9.14
C GLY A 133 3.60 -2.69 7.76
N ALA A 134 3.24 -1.44 7.45
CA ALA A 134 2.81 -1.04 6.12
C ALA A 134 3.91 -1.21 5.06
N ALA A 135 5.14 -0.80 5.37
CA ALA A 135 6.29 -0.97 4.48
C ALA A 135 6.61 -2.46 4.22
N MET A 136 6.48 -3.32 5.25
CA MET A 136 6.59 -4.78 5.11
C MET A 136 5.48 -5.35 4.22
N ALA A 137 4.25 -4.89 4.38
CA ALA A 137 3.12 -5.31 3.54
C ALA A 137 3.35 -4.93 2.08
N TYR A 138 3.81 -3.71 1.78
CA TYR A 138 4.19 -3.31 0.42
C TYR A 138 5.32 -4.17 -0.16
N GLY A 139 6.37 -4.46 0.62
CA GLY A 139 7.44 -5.34 0.21
C GLY A 139 6.94 -6.75 -0.14
N SER A 140 6.06 -7.29 0.68
CA SER A 140 5.40 -8.59 0.45
C SER A 140 4.54 -8.59 -0.82
N ALA A 141 3.75 -7.53 -1.01
CA ALA A 141 2.92 -7.36 -2.20
C ALA A 141 3.76 -7.27 -3.47
N SER A 142 4.88 -6.54 -3.43
CA SER A 142 5.80 -6.40 -4.56
C SER A 142 6.38 -7.75 -5.00
N VAL A 143 6.86 -8.55 -4.05
CA VAL A 143 7.39 -9.89 -4.30
C VAL A 143 6.29 -10.83 -4.83
N PHE A 144 5.13 -10.82 -4.20
CA PHE A 144 4.01 -11.65 -4.64
C PHE A 144 3.48 -11.27 -6.03
N SER A 145 3.53 -10.00 -6.39
CA SER A 145 3.05 -9.47 -7.68
C SER A 145 3.86 -9.93 -8.88
N ARG A 146 5.10 -10.42 -8.70
CA ARG A 146 5.88 -11.04 -9.78
C ARG A 146 5.14 -12.19 -10.47
N ARG A 147 4.22 -12.87 -9.76
CA ARG A 147 3.39 -13.94 -10.32
C ARG A 147 2.51 -13.49 -11.49
N PHE A 148 2.07 -12.22 -11.50
CA PHE A 148 1.24 -11.70 -12.58
C PHE A 148 1.99 -11.66 -13.91
N LYS A 149 3.29 -11.32 -13.89
CA LYS A 149 4.14 -11.36 -15.08
C LYS A 149 4.22 -12.78 -15.66
N ALA A 150 4.41 -13.79 -14.79
CA ALA A 150 4.44 -15.20 -15.19
C ALA A 150 3.08 -15.68 -15.76
N LEU A 151 1.98 -15.06 -15.34
CA LEU A 151 0.63 -15.35 -15.84
C LEU A 151 0.26 -14.56 -17.11
N GLY A 152 1.15 -13.73 -17.64
CA GLY A 152 0.91 -12.88 -18.81
C GLY A 152 -0.12 -11.77 -18.57
N ILE A 153 -0.40 -11.43 -17.30
CA ILE A 153 -1.38 -10.41 -16.94
C ILE A 153 -0.76 -9.02 -17.06
N SER A 154 -1.46 -8.14 -17.77
CA SER A 154 -0.98 -6.78 -17.91
C SER A 154 -0.88 -6.10 -16.54
N PRO A 155 0.18 -5.30 -16.32
CA PRO A 155 0.30 -4.53 -15.09
C PRO A 155 -0.93 -3.65 -14.84
N PHE A 156 -1.52 -3.06 -15.86
CA PHE A 156 -2.71 -2.24 -15.74
C PHE A 156 -3.92 -3.03 -15.25
N SER A 157 -4.18 -4.23 -15.79
CA SER A 157 -5.23 -5.14 -15.29
C SER A 157 -4.96 -5.56 -13.85
N THR A 158 -3.69 -5.70 -13.47
CA THR A 158 -3.29 -5.97 -12.08
C THR A 158 -3.68 -4.82 -11.15
N ALA A 159 -3.45 -3.56 -11.56
CA ALA A 159 -3.86 -2.40 -10.77
C ALA A 159 -5.38 -2.35 -10.58
N VAL A 160 -6.14 -2.51 -11.67
CA VAL A 160 -7.60 -2.54 -11.60
C VAL A 160 -8.08 -3.64 -10.66
N GLY A 161 -7.54 -4.86 -10.81
CA GLY A 161 -7.91 -6.01 -9.97
C GLY A 161 -7.64 -5.78 -8.48
N GLN A 162 -6.44 -5.29 -8.15
CA GLN A 162 -6.05 -5.08 -6.75
C GLN A 162 -6.85 -3.95 -6.06
N VAL A 163 -7.09 -2.81 -6.74
CA VAL A 163 -7.88 -1.73 -6.12
C VAL A 163 -9.36 -2.10 -6.02
N THR A 164 -9.88 -2.89 -6.97
CA THR A 164 -11.25 -3.41 -6.90
C THR A 164 -11.42 -4.33 -5.69
N THR A 165 -10.53 -5.31 -5.52
CA THR A 165 -10.59 -6.22 -4.37
C THR A 165 -10.36 -5.50 -3.05
N ALA A 166 -9.46 -4.52 -3.02
CA ALA A 166 -9.27 -3.67 -1.85
C ALA A 166 -10.54 -2.89 -1.49
N THR A 167 -11.23 -2.32 -2.47
CA THR A 167 -12.51 -1.62 -2.27
C THR A 167 -13.57 -2.55 -1.70
N VAL A 168 -13.69 -3.76 -2.25
CA VAL A 168 -14.64 -4.79 -1.77
C VAL A 168 -14.36 -5.18 -0.31
N ILE A 169 -13.10 -5.21 0.12
CA ILE A 169 -12.73 -5.49 1.51
C ILE A 169 -13.01 -4.26 2.40
N LEU A 170 -12.61 -3.08 1.93
CA LEU A 170 -12.65 -1.85 2.74
C LEU A 170 -14.07 -1.38 3.00
N ILE A 171 -15.00 -1.51 2.05
CA ILE A 171 -16.39 -1.07 2.24
C ILE A 171 -17.00 -1.69 3.51
N PRO A 172 -17.14 -3.03 3.62
CA PRO A 172 -17.73 -3.61 4.83
C PRO A 172 -16.93 -3.30 6.09
N LEU A 173 -15.59 -3.30 6.01
CA LEU A 173 -14.73 -2.99 7.14
C LEU A 173 -14.98 -1.57 7.68
N THR A 174 -15.09 -0.59 6.78
CA THR A 174 -15.36 0.81 7.15
C THR A 174 -16.74 0.97 7.79
N PHE A 175 -17.76 0.32 7.25
CA PHE A 175 -19.10 0.36 7.85
C PHE A 175 -19.16 -0.32 9.22
N MET A 176 -18.39 -1.39 9.43
CA MET A 176 -18.33 -2.08 10.72
C MET A 176 -17.59 -1.29 11.80
N VAL A 177 -16.53 -0.57 11.43
CA VAL A 177 -15.61 0.08 12.37
C VAL A 177 -15.95 1.56 12.58
N GLU A 178 -16.22 2.30 11.53
CA GLU A 178 -16.33 3.77 11.56
C GLU A 178 -17.75 4.31 11.32
N ARG A 179 -18.67 3.48 10.85
CA ARG A 179 -20.06 3.85 10.54
C ARG A 179 -20.18 5.18 9.78
N PRO A 180 -19.67 5.25 8.54
CA PRO A 180 -19.61 6.48 7.77
C PRO A 180 -20.99 7.08 7.46
N ASP A 181 -22.05 6.29 7.53
CA ASP A 181 -23.45 6.71 7.41
C ASP A 181 -23.91 7.66 8.53
N GLN A 182 -23.24 7.65 9.67
CA GLN A 182 -23.53 8.52 10.83
C GLN A 182 -22.66 9.79 10.86
N LEU A 183 -21.74 9.94 9.92
CA LEU A 183 -20.86 11.12 9.86
C LEU A 183 -21.57 12.30 9.20
N ALA A 184 -21.25 13.50 9.67
CA ALA A 184 -21.67 14.72 9.00
C ALA A 184 -21.10 14.78 7.57
N ASN A 185 -21.87 15.36 6.65
CA ASN A 185 -21.41 15.52 5.26
C ASN A 185 -20.13 16.35 5.24
N PRO A 186 -19.06 15.86 4.60
CA PRO A 186 -17.80 16.58 4.49
C PRO A 186 -17.97 17.86 3.70
N SER A 187 -17.16 18.88 4.04
CA SER A 187 -17.11 20.10 3.26
C SER A 187 -16.59 19.84 1.84
N LEU A 188 -16.88 20.75 0.92
CA LEU A 188 -16.40 20.67 -0.47
C LEU A 188 -14.86 20.51 -0.55
N ASN A 189 -14.12 21.20 0.32
CA ASN A 189 -12.66 21.10 0.35
C ASN A 189 -12.18 19.68 0.69
N VAL A 190 -12.87 19.00 1.61
CA VAL A 190 -12.57 17.59 1.97
C VAL A 190 -12.84 16.67 0.77
N TRP A 191 -13.96 16.84 0.09
CA TRP A 191 -14.27 16.10 -1.11
C TRP A 191 -13.24 16.30 -2.23
N LEU A 192 -12.83 17.56 -2.47
CA LEU A 192 -11.80 17.88 -3.46
C LEU A 192 -10.46 17.25 -3.10
N ALA A 193 -10.08 17.24 -1.82
CA ALA A 193 -8.87 16.59 -1.35
C ALA A 193 -8.91 15.05 -1.57
N ILE A 194 -10.05 14.40 -1.29
CA ILE A 194 -10.22 12.97 -1.52
C ILE A 194 -10.17 12.64 -3.01
N LEU A 195 -10.83 13.42 -3.85
CA LEU A 195 -10.77 13.27 -5.31
C LEU A 195 -9.34 13.43 -5.84
N ALA A 196 -8.62 14.44 -5.36
CA ALA A 196 -7.22 14.64 -5.72
C ALA A 196 -6.34 13.45 -5.30
N LEU A 197 -6.50 12.94 -4.08
CA LEU A 197 -5.79 11.75 -3.61
C LEU A 197 -6.13 10.50 -4.44
N ALA A 198 -7.40 10.30 -4.79
CA ALA A 198 -7.84 9.13 -5.54
C ALA A 198 -7.35 9.18 -6.99
N ILE A 199 -7.50 10.31 -7.66
CA ILE A 199 -7.21 10.45 -9.09
C ILE A 199 -5.70 10.63 -9.32
N PHE A 200 -5.08 11.62 -8.67
CA PHE A 200 -3.67 11.95 -8.93
C PHE A 200 -2.70 11.05 -8.17
N SER A 201 -2.93 10.83 -6.88
CA SER A 201 -2.01 10.06 -6.03
C SER A 201 -2.22 8.53 -6.11
N THR A 202 -3.32 8.06 -6.69
CA THR A 202 -3.57 6.63 -6.82
C THR A 202 -3.76 6.22 -8.28
N ALA A 203 -4.79 6.67 -8.97
CA ALA A 203 -5.07 6.21 -10.34
C ALA A 203 -3.96 6.64 -11.32
N LEU A 204 -3.59 7.92 -11.35
CA LEU A 204 -2.53 8.42 -12.22
C LEU A 204 -1.17 7.81 -11.87
N ALA A 205 -0.86 7.65 -10.57
CA ALA A 205 0.37 7.00 -10.14
C ALA A 205 0.49 5.57 -10.69
N TYR A 206 -0.58 4.79 -10.68
CA TYR A 206 -0.60 3.46 -11.30
C TYR A 206 -0.40 3.52 -12.82
N ILE A 207 -1.06 4.46 -13.50
CA ILE A 207 -0.90 4.63 -14.95
C ILE A 207 0.55 4.94 -15.31
N LEU A 208 1.17 5.88 -14.59
CA LEU A 208 2.57 6.26 -14.80
C LEU A 208 3.53 5.11 -14.47
N PHE A 209 3.32 4.44 -13.34
CA PHE A 209 4.10 3.27 -12.93
C PHE A 209 4.09 2.20 -14.03
N PHE A 210 2.93 1.90 -14.61
CA PHE A 210 2.83 0.89 -15.65
C PHE A 210 3.37 1.32 -17.00
N ARG A 211 3.30 2.62 -17.33
CA ARG A 211 4.03 3.16 -18.49
C ARG A 211 5.53 2.99 -18.35
N ILE A 212 6.08 3.36 -17.21
CA ILE A 212 7.52 3.22 -16.94
C ILE A 212 7.92 1.75 -16.99
N LEU A 213 7.16 0.87 -16.34
CA LEU A 213 7.44 -0.56 -16.31
C LEU A 213 7.41 -1.19 -17.72
N SER A 214 6.50 -0.75 -18.59
CA SER A 214 6.42 -1.24 -19.97
C SER A 214 7.55 -0.71 -20.87
N SER A 215 8.04 0.51 -20.62
CA SER A 215 9.08 1.15 -21.42
C SER A 215 10.50 0.76 -20.98
N SER A 216 10.73 0.49 -19.70
CA SER A 216 12.07 0.23 -19.16
C SER A 216 12.43 -1.26 -19.15
N GLY A 217 11.50 -2.14 -19.50
CA GLY A 217 11.66 -3.59 -19.30
C GLY A 217 11.67 -3.92 -17.80
N ALA A 218 11.04 -4.98 -17.43
CA ALA A 218 11.07 -5.46 -16.05
C ALA A 218 12.35 -6.22 -15.77
#